data_c50cb95c0c88938471a7f29a1273ea86
#
_entry.id   c50cb95c0c88938471a7f29a1273ea86
#
_cell.length_a   1.000
_cell.length_b   1.000
_cell.length_c   1.000
_cell.angle_alpha   90.00
_cell.angle_beta   90.00
_cell.angle_gamma   90.00
#
_symmetry.space_group_name_H-M   'P 1'
#
loop_
_entity.id
_entity.type
_entity.pdbx_description
1 polymer ?
#
loop_
_entity_poly.entity_id
_entity_poly.type
_entity_poly.pdbx_seq_one_letter_code
_entity_poly.pdbx_strand_id
1 'polypeptide(L)'
;MKRVTSLDENIIRDIGQAFACYDYGKEHGLIDAFPSRRAVASFICGYARMAQKSGMLYATSEACEGFIAYKLPGQKVGIFAALPLAKAFLGSMSPKALMRFIKIMSKGGSGLSGQFDKAKKPYIYVGLVCVREPYQGQGYMRKVMEMAFAEGNRLQIPVILDTDAKSKCNKYMHLGMELAGTRD
;
A
#
# COMPACT_ATOMS: atom_id res chain seq x y z
N MET A 1 -17.95 1.96 6.52
CA MET A 1 -16.48 2.05 6.45
C MET A 1 -16.05 3.42 6.87
N LYS A 2 -14.87 3.56 7.50
CA LYS A 2 -14.49 4.79 8.21
C LYS A 2 -13.14 5.31 7.73
N ARG A 3 -13.08 6.62 7.48
CA ARG A 3 -11.79 7.30 7.31
C ARG A 3 -11.06 7.32 8.64
N VAL A 4 -9.81 6.90 8.64
CA VAL A 4 -8.98 6.82 9.84
C VAL A 4 -8.38 8.20 10.14
N THR A 5 -8.82 8.82 11.22
CA THR A 5 -8.31 10.12 11.68
C THR A 5 -7.24 9.99 12.74
N SER A 6 -7.27 8.91 13.52
CA SER A 6 -6.24 8.54 14.50
C SER A 6 -6.00 7.03 14.45
N LEU A 7 -4.81 6.59 14.80
CA LEU A 7 -4.45 5.18 14.91
C LEU A 7 -3.72 4.95 16.23
N ASP A 8 -4.11 3.89 16.91
CA ASP A 8 -3.36 3.36 18.05
C ASP A 8 -1.99 2.81 17.57
N GLU A 9 -0.96 2.98 18.39
CA GLU A 9 0.40 2.56 18.05
C GLU A 9 0.52 1.03 17.89
N ASN A 10 -0.31 0.24 18.60
CA ASN A 10 -0.33 -1.21 18.45
C ASN A 10 -0.93 -1.60 17.09
N ILE A 11 -2.00 -0.92 16.68
CA ILE A 11 -2.61 -1.15 15.36
C ILE A 11 -1.63 -0.81 14.24
N ILE A 12 -0.90 0.31 14.34
CA ILE A 12 0.14 0.66 13.36
C ILE A 12 1.22 -0.43 13.31
N ARG A 13 1.61 -0.96 14.45
CA ARG A 13 2.59 -2.06 14.55
C ARG A 13 2.07 -3.33 13.88
N ASP A 14 0.80 -3.68 14.11
CA ASP A 14 0.15 -4.83 13.47
C ASP A 14 0.16 -4.70 11.94
N ILE A 15 -0.14 -3.49 11.40
CA ILE A 15 -0.06 -3.22 9.96
C ILE A 15 1.37 -3.46 9.45
N GLY A 16 2.38 -2.95 10.16
CA GLY A 16 3.78 -3.15 9.81
C GLY A 16 4.20 -4.63 9.82
N GLN A 17 3.79 -5.37 10.84
CA GLN A 17 4.08 -6.80 11.01
C GLN A 17 3.41 -7.66 9.93
N ALA A 18 2.17 -7.35 9.57
CA ALA A 18 1.45 -8.08 8.53
C ALA A 18 2.19 -8.09 7.18
N PHE A 19 2.93 -7.02 6.87
CA PHE A 19 3.80 -6.96 5.68
C PHE A 19 5.16 -7.60 5.90
N ALA A 20 5.80 -7.34 7.05
CA ALA A 20 7.13 -7.83 7.35
C ALA A 20 7.18 -9.35 7.54
N CYS A 21 6.08 -9.96 8.00
CA CYS A 21 5.95 -11.39 8.25
C CYS A 21 5.19 -12.12 7.12
N TYR A 22 4.82 -11.43 6.03
CA TYR A 22 4.16 -12.09 4.90
C TYR A 22 5.06 -13.22 4.35
N ASP A 23 4.46 -14.39 4.18
CA ASP A 23 5.14 -15.54 3.61
C ASP A 23 5.05 -15.48 2.08
N TYR A 24 6.17 -15.20 1.45
CA TYR A 24 6.32 -15.19 -0.01
C TYR A 24 6.61 -16.60 -0.58
N GLY A 25 6.84 -17.62 0.28
CA GLY A 25 7.28 -18.93 -0.18
C GLY A 25 8.59 -18.83 -0.96
N LYS A 26 8.54 -19.17 -2.26
CA LYS A 26 9.68 -19.07 -3.18
C LYS A 26 9.64 -17.80 -4.06
N GLU A 27 8.65 -16.93 -3.89
CA GLU A 27 8.50 -15.72 -4.69
C GLU A 27 9.34 -14.58 -4.11
N HIS A 28 9.83 -13.71 -4.98
CA HIS A 28 10.41 -12.43 -4.58
C HIS A 28 9.31 -11.45 -4.17
N GLY A 29 9.65 -10.53 -3.26
CA GLY A 29 8.69 -9.55 -2.80
C GLY A 29 9.33 -8.33 -2.13
N LEU A 30 8.49 -7.52 -1.51
CA LEU A 30 8.90 -6.26 -0.90
C LEU A 30 10.09 -6.43 0.06
N ILE A 31 10.19 -7.57 0.74
CA ILE A 31 11.27 -7.86 1.69
C ILE A 31 12.65 -7.84 1.04
N ASP A 32 12.78 -8.19 -0.24
CA ASP A 32 14.06 -8.26 -0.94
C ASP A 32 14.63 -6.86 -1.23
N ALA A 33 13.78 -5.84 -1.23
CA ALA A 33 14.19 -4.44 -1.39
C ALA A 33 14.71 -3.80 -0.10
N PHE A 34 14.54 -4.48 1.05
CA PHE A 34 14.88 -3.94 2.37
C PHE A 34 16.00 -4.76 3.04
N PRO A 35 16.80 -4.14 3.94
CA PRO A 35 17.89 -4.85 4.64
C PRO A 35 17.39 -5.83 5.69
N SER A 36 16.14 -5.75 6.14
CA SER A 36 15.55 -6.62 7.16
C SER A 36 14.03 -6.53 7.21
N ARG A 37 13.38 -7.52 7.82
CA ARG A 37 11.93 -7.49 8.14
C ARG A 37 11.57 -6.27 9.00
N ARG A 38 12.43 -5.88 9.95
CA ARG A 38 12.23 -4.68 10.76
C ARG A 38 12.19 -3.41 9.91
N ALA A 39 13.02 -3.32 8.88
CA ALA A 39 13.02 -2.18 7.96
C ALA A 39 11.72 -2.14 7.13
N VAL A 40 11.22 -3.29 6.68
CA VAL A 40 9.90 -3.39 6.03
C VAL A 40 8.79 -2.91 6.97
N ALA A 41 8.76 -3.42 8.20
CA ALA A 41 7.76 -3.00 9.19
C ALA A 41 7.80 -1.49 9.44
N SER A 42 9.00 -0.92 9.64
CA SER A 42 9.19 0.52 9.83
C SER A 42 8.69 1.33 8.64
N PHE A 43 9.03 0.92 7.42
CA PHE A 43 8.57 1.55 6.19
C PHE A 43 7.03 1.55 6.08
N ILE A 44 6.40 0.39 6.30
CA ILE A 44 4.94 0.24 6.21
C ILE A 44 4.24 1.05 7.32
N CYS A 45 4.77 1.06 8.54
CA CYS A 45 4.26 1.94 9.61
C CYS A 45 4.35 3.42 9.22
N GLY A 46 5.48 3.84 8.67
CA GLY A 46 5.67 5.21 8.16
C GLY A 46 4.69 5.55 7.05
N TYR A 47 4.48 4.63 6.12
CA TYR A 47 3.51 4.78 5.03
C TYR A 47 2.07 4.88 5.55
N ALA A 48 1.67 4.01 6.48
CA ALA A 48 0.33 4.05 7.08
C ALA A 48 0.06 5.38 7.79
N ARG A 49 1.05 5.91 8.56
CA ARG A 49 0.95 7.23 9.18
C ARG A 49 0.88 8.37 8.17
N MET A 50 1.67 8.30 7.11
CA MET A 50 1.60 9.27 6.01
C MET A 50 0.21 9.25 5.37
N ALA A 51 -0.31 8.09 5.03
CA ALA A 51 -1.63 7.92 4.44
C ALA A 51 -2.75 8.43 5.37
N GLN A 52 -2.66 8.11 6.67
CA GLN A 52 -3.59 8.60 7.68
C GLN A 52 -3.59 10.14 7.76
N LYS A 53 -2.40 10.76 7.88
CA LYS A 53 -2.26 12.23 7.93
C LYS A 53 -2.71 12.93 6.64
N SER A 54 -2.61 12.25 5.51
CA SER A 54 -3.08 12.74 4.20
C SER A 54 -4.57 12.49 3.97
N GLY A 55 -5.26 11.82 4.91
CA GLY A 55 -6.67 11.46 4.77
C GLY A 55 -6.95 10.42 3.71
N MET A 56 -5.96 9.59 3.40
CA MET A 56 -6.00 8.52 2.40
C MET A 56 -6.21 7.13 3.01
N LEU A 57 -6.19 7.00 4.34
CA LEU A 57 -6.31 5.72 5.04
C LEU A 57 -7.75 5.51 5.53
N TYR A 58 -8.27 4.32 5.25
CA TYR A 58 -9.61 3.89 5.63
C TYR A 58 -9.56 2.52 6.30
N ALA A 59 -10.50 2.25 7.20
CA ALA A 59 -10.66 0.98 7.88
C ALA A 59 -12.06 0.40 7.65
N THR A 60 -12.20 -0.91 7.81
CA THR A 60 -13.46 -1.64 7.69
C THR A 60 -14.50 -1.18 8.71
N SER A 61 -14.06 -0.94 9.96
CA SER A 61 -14.91 -0.51 11.08
C SER A 61 -14.06 0.18 12.17
N GLU A 62 -14.67 0.48 13.31
CA GLU A 62 -13.98 0.94 14.52
C GLU A 62 -13.01 -0.10 15.10
N ALA A 63 -13.27 -1.40 14.87
CA ALA A 63 -12.40 -2.48 15.31
C ALA A 63 -11.14 -2.62 14.44
N CYS A 64 -11.07 -1.90 13.31
CA CYS A 64 -9.87 -1.82 12.47
C CYS A 64 -9.37 -3.20 11.99
N GLU A 65 -10.24 -4.06 11.52
CA GLU A 65 -9.91 -5.42 11.06
C GLU A 65 -9.05 -5.41 9.79
N GLY A 66 -9.43 -4.53 8.84
CA GLY A 66 -8.74 -4.33 7.58
C GLY A 66 -8.58 -2.87 7.23
N PHE A 67 -7.53 -2.56 6.48
CA PHE A 67 -7.17 -1.22 6.06
C PHE A 67 -6.94 -1.15 4.56
N ILE A 68 -7.29 -0.02 3.98
CA ILE A 68 -6.90 0.38 2.63
C ILE A 68 -6.40 1.82 2.65
N ALA A 69 -5.30 2.07 1.96
CA ALA A 69 -4.89 3.41 1.63
C ALA A 69 -4.99 3.61 0.13
N TYR A 70 -5.82 4.56 -0.29
CA TYR A 70 -5.92 4.94 -1.70
C TYR A 70 -5.91 6.46 -1.87
N LYS A 71 -5.40 6.86 -3.02
CA LYS A 71 -5.24 8.25 -3.44
C LYS A 71 -6.23 8.56 -4.56
N LEU A 72 -6.99 9.62 -4.40
CA LEU A 72 -7.89 10.17 -5.41
C LEU A 72 -7.13 11.06 -6.41
N PRO A 73 -7.67 11.27 -7.63
CA PRO A 73 -7.11 12.23 -8.57
C PRO A 73 -6.96 13.62 -7.94
N GLY A 74 -5.82 14.25 -8.18
CA GLY A 74 -5.52 15.59 -7.63
C GLY A 74 -5.18 15.64 -6.14
N GLN A 75 -5.37 14.58 -5.38
CA GLN A 75 -5.00 14.53 -3.96
C GLN A 75 -3.46 14.53 -3.81
N LYS A 76 -2.94 15.39 -2.96
CA LYS A 76 -1.50 15.54 -2.72
C LYS A 76 -1.13 15.13 -1.30
N VAL A 77 0.04 14.55 -1.16
CA VAL A 77 0.66 14.31 0.16
C VAL A 77 1.34 15.59 0.60
N GLY A 78 0.90 16.17 1.71
CA GLY A 78 1.53 17.35 2.29
C GLY A 78 2.92 17.01 2.88
N ILE A 79 3.83 17.99 2.91
CA ILE A 79 5.19 17.82 3.42
C ILE A 79 5.18 17.27 4.86
N PHE A 80 4.36 17.80 5.74
CA PHE A 80 4.25 17.32 7.12
C PHE A 80 3.65 15.92 7.23
N ALA A 81 2.77 15.54 6.30
CA ALA A 81 2.24 14.19 6.25
C ALA A 81 3.30 13.16 5.79
N ALA A 82 4.27 13.57 4.96
CA ALA A 82 5.36 12.72 4.49
C ALA A 82 6.45 12.47 5.55
N LEU A 83 6.56 13.29 6.60
CA LEU A 83 7.60 13.15 7.63
C LEU A 83 7.69 11.78 8.30
N PRO A 84 6.60 11.08 8.67
CA PRO A 84 6.69 9.74 9.24
C PRO A 84 7.36 8.74 8.31
N LEU A 85 7.07 8.81 7.01
CA LEU A 85 7.68 7.94 6.01
C LEU A 85 9.18 8.26 5.84
N ALA A 86 9.53 9.54 5.76
CA ALA A 86 10.93 9.97 5.68
C ALA A 86 11.73 9.51 6.92
N LYS A 87 11.19 9.68 8.13
CA LYS A 87 11.80 9.18 9.37
C LYS A 87 11.98 7.66 9.36
N ALA A 88 11.01 6.91 8.83
CA ALA A 88 11.10 5.45 8.73
C ALA A 88 12.27 5.04 7.82
N PHE A 89 12.47 5.70 6.67
CA PHE A 89 13.60 5.42 5.80
C PHE A 89 14.94 5.73 6.48
N LEU A 90 15.07 6.93 7.05
CA LEU A 90 16.32 7.36 7.70
C LEU A 90 16.68 6.52 8.94
N GLY A 91 15.67 6.03 9.66
CA GLY A 91 15.86 5.23 10.88
C GLY A 91 16.06 3.73 10.64
N SER A 92 15.75 3.22 9.43
CA SER A 92 15.77 1.78 9.14
C SER A 92 16.72 1.38 8.01
N MET A 93 17.26 2.33 7.26
CA MET A 93 18.16 2.08 6.14
C MET A 93 19.44 2.92 6.22
N SER A 94 20.58 2.29 5.91
CA SER A 94 21.79 3.06 5.65
C SER A 94 21.63 3.86 4.34
N PRO A 95 22.41 4.95 4.13
CA PRO A 95 22.37 5.71 2.87
C PRO A 95 22.58 4.83 1.63
N LYS A 96 23.45 3.82 1.73
CA LYS A 96 23.70 2.84 0.64
C LYS A 96 22.46 1.98 0.37
N ALA A 97 21.78 1.50 1.42
CA ALA A 97 20.56 0.71 1.29
C ALA A 97 19.40 1.55 0.72
N LEU A 98 19.28 2.81 1.14
CA LEU A 98 18.30 3.74 0.61
C LEU A 98 18.52 4.02 -0.90
N MET A 99 19.77 4.26 -1.31
CA MET A 99 20.11 4.43 -2.73
C MET A 99 19.80 3.17 -3.55
N ARG A 100 20.07 1.97 -3.00
CA ARG A 100 19.71 0.70 -3.64
C ARG A 100 18.20 0.57 -3.79
N PHE A 101 17.43 0.88 -2.74
CA PHE A 101 15.96 0.86 -2.75
C PHE A 101 15.41 1.80 -3.83
N ILE A 102 15.87 3.08 -3.86
CA ILE A 102 15.48 4.05 -4.88
C ILE A 102 15.79 3.52 -6.28
N LYS A 103 16.98 2.92 -6.48
CA LYS A 103 17.38 2.33 -7.77
C LYS A 103 16.48 1.17 -8.19
N ILE A 104 16.09 0.29 -7.25
CA ILE A 104 15.15 -0.81 -7.52
C ILE A 104 13.79 -0.25 -7.92
N MET A 105 13.26 0.68 -7.13
CA MET A 105 11.97 1.30 -7.39
C MET A 105 11.94 2.08 -8.72
N SER A 106 13.05 2.74 -9.09
CA SER A 106 13.16 3.47 -10.36
C SER A 106 13.31 2.57 -11.58
N LYS A 107 13.94 1.40 -11.43
CA LYS A 107 14.08 0.42 -12.53
C LYS A 107 12.75 -0.15 -12.99
N GLY A 108 11.78 -0.27 -12.09
CA GLY A 108 10.43 -0.70 -12.41
C GLY A 108 9.66 0.24 -13.37
N GLY A 109 10.26 1.37 -13.76
CA GLY A 109 9.62 2.37 -14.58
C GLY A 109 8.43 3.03 -13.88
N SER A 110 7.67 3.82 -14.62
CA SER A 110 6.50 4.52 -14.09
C SER A 110 5.26 3.62 -13.89
N GLY A 111 5.38 2.32 -14.18
CA GLY A 111 4.27 1.37 -14.04
C GLY A 111 3.00 1.79 -14.79
N LEU A 112 1.89 1.22 -14.37
CA LEU A 112 0.57 1.57 -14.91
C LEU A 112 0.18 3.01 -14.54
N SER A 113 0.47 3.44 -13.30
CA SER A 113 0.21 4.81 -12.85
C SER A 113 0.88 5.86 -13.72
N GLY A 114 2.14 5.63 -14.11
CA GLY A 114 2.85 6.56 -14.99
C GLY A 114 2.33 6.60 -16.43
N GLN A 115 1.71 5.52 -16.91
CA GLN A 115 1.01 5.55 -18.21
C GLN A 115 -0.22 6.45 -18.14
N PHE A 116 -1.00 6.35 -17.05
CA PHE A 116 -2.16 7.21 -16.80
C PHE A 116 -1.74 8.67 -16.64
N ASP A 117 -0.66 8.94 -15.87
CA ASP A 117 -0.12 10.29 -15.68
C ASP A 117 0.31 10.94 -16.99
N LYS A 118 1.06 10.21 -17.84
CA LYS A 118 1.46 10.68 -19.18
C LYS A 118 0.25 10.95 -20.10
N ALA A 119 -0.76 10.10 -20.01
CA ALA A 119 -2.00 10.25 -20.77
C ALA A 119 -2.96 11.29 -20.14
N LYS A 120 -2.62 11.88 -18.99
CA LYS A 120 -3.48 12.79 -18.21
C LYS A 120 -4.86 12.20 -17.90
N LYS A 121 -4.94 10.88 -17.76
CA LYS A 121 -6.17 10.17 -17.41
C LYS A 121 -6.29 10.04 -15.89
N PRO A 122 -7.45 10.35 -15.30
CA PRO A 122 -7.65 10.18 -13.86
C PRO A 122 -7.75 8.71 -13.47
N TYR A 123 -7.29 8.38 -12.27
CA TYR A 123 -7.37 7.04 -11.67
C TYR A 123 -7.33 7.12 -10.15
N ILE A 124 -7.80 6.07 -9.47
CA ILE A 124 -7.58 5.85 -8.06
C ILE A 124 -6.37 4.92 -7.90
N TYR A 125 -5.37 5.35 -7.13
CA TYR A 125 -4.21 4.52 -6.83
C TYR A 125 -4.31 3.90 -5.44
N VAL A 126 -4.39 2.59 -5.36
CA VAL A 126 -4.35 1.84 -4.09
C VAL A 126 -2.90 1.53 -3.75
N GLY A 127 -2.39 2.14 -2.68
CA GLY A 127 -1.00 2.03 -2.26
C GLY A 127 -0.77 1.09 -1.07
N LEU A 128 -1.82 0.71 -0.34
CA LEU A 128 -1.75 -0.25 0.76
C LEU A 128 -3.08 -0.95 0.94
N VAL A 129 -3.02 -2.28 1.07
CA VAL A 129 -4.12 -3.13 1.53
C VAL A 129 -3.57 -4.03 2.64
N CYS A 130 -4.20 -4.01 3.79
CA CYS A 130 -3.78 -4.80 4.94
C CYS A 130 -5.01 -5.38 5.66
N VAL A 131 -4.93 -6.64 6.03
CA VAL A 131 -5.86 -7.27 6.99
C VAL A 131 -5.01 -7.72 8.16
N ARG A 132 -5.37 -7.28 9.37
CA ARG A 132 -4.66 -7.67 10.60
C ARG A 132 -4.76 -9.18 10.79
N GLU A 133 -3.70 -9.79 11.32
CA GLU A 133 -3.55 -11.26 11.41
C GLU A 133 -4.78 -11.98 12.01
N PRO A 134 -5.38 -11.53 13.13
CA PRO A 134 -6.55 -12.21 13.72
C PRO A 134 -7.80 -12.22 12.82
N TYR A 135 -7.82 -11.40 11.78
CA TYR A 135 -8.98 -11.22 10.90
C TYR A 135 -8.74 -11.73 9.47
N GLN A 136 -7.59 -12.33 9.21
CA GLN A 136 -7.27 -12.91 7.90
C GLN A 136 -8.17 -14.14 7.60
N GLY A 137 -8.40 -14.42 6.33
CA GLY A 137 -9.28 -15.51 5.90
C GLY A 137 -10.79 -15.24 6.04
N GLN A 138 -11.22 -14.09 6.59
CA GLN A 138 -12.59 -13.74 6.90
C GLN A 138 -13.23 -12.76 5.89
N GLY A 139 -12.66 -12.61 4.71
CA GLY A 139 -13.20 -11.75 3.65
C GLY A 139 -12.93 -10.24 3.79
N TYR A 140 -12.17 -9.81 4.79
CA TYR A 140 -11.91 -8.38 5.01
C TYR A 140 -11.10 -7.73 3.88
N MET A 141 -10.27 -8.48 3.15
CA MET A 141 -9.60 -7.95 1.97
C MET A 141 -10.60 -7.51 0.90
N ARG A 142 -11.66 -8.30 0.66
CA ARG A 142 -12.76 -7.92 -0.24
C ARG A 142 -13.46 -6.65 0.24
N LYS A 143 -13.82 -6.59 1.52
CA LYS A 143 -14.53 -5.44 2.10
C LYS A 143 -13.74 -4.13 1.91
N VAL A 144 -12.42 -4.12 2.12
CA VAL A 144 -11.63 -2.90 1.94
C VAL A 144 -11.46 -2.54 0.45
N MET A 145 -11.31 -3.51 -0.45
CA MET A 145 -11.20 -3.25 -1.88
C MET A 145 -12.51 -2.72 -2.48
N GLU A 146 -13.66 -3.18 -2.00
CA GLU A 146 -14.99 -2.68 -2.40
C GLU A 146 -15.13 -1.17 -2.17
N MET A 147 -14.41 -0.59 -1.19
CA MET A 147 -14.39 0.88 -1.00
C MET A 147 -13.79 1.59 -2.21
N ALA A 148 -12.60 1.13 -2.63
CA ALA A 148 -11.93 1.73 -3.79
C ALA A 148 -12.74 1.50 -5.08
N PHE A 149 -13.33 0.32 -5.24
CA PHE A 149 -14.19 0.01 -6.39
C PHE A 149 -15.45 0.87 -6.42
N ALA A 150 -16.14 1.03 -5.29
CA ALA A 150 -17.31 1.89 -5.19
C ALA A 150 -16.97 3.35 -5.55
N GLU A 151 -15.81 3.84 -5.10
CA GLU A 151 -15.36 5.19 -5.41
C GLU A 151 -14.94 5.31 -6.89
N GLY A 152 -14.28 4.31 -7.45
CA GLY A 152 -13.97 4.24 -8.89
C GLY A 152 -15.22 4.26 -9.76
N ASN A 153 -16.23 3.47 -9.38
CA ASN A 153 -17.52 3.45 -10.05
C ASN A 153 -18.26 4.79 -9.93
N ARG A 154 -18.23 5.42 -8.76
CA ARG A 154 -18.83 6.74 -8.55
C ARG A 154 -18.21 7.82 -9.41
N LEU A 155 -16.88 7.78 -9.58
CA LEU A 155 -16.11 8.75 -10.36
C LEU A 155 -15.98 8.36 -11.84
N GLN A 156 -16.41 7.15 -12.23
CA GLN A 156 -16.25 6.58 -13.57
C GLN A 156 -14.76 6.54 -14.01
N ILE A 157 -13.88 6.17 -13.10
CA ILE A 157 -12.44 6.06 -13.34
C ILE A 157 -11.90 4.71 -12.83
N PRO A 158 -10.81 4.20 -13.42
CA PRO A 158 -10.22 2.94 -12.99
C PRO A 158 -9.57 3.03 -11.61
N VAL A 159 -9.58 1.88 -10.92
CA VAL A 159 -8.80 1.63 -9.71
C VAL A 159 -7.58 0.80 -10.09
N ILE A 160 -6.40 1.29 -9.79
CA ILE A 160 -5.14 0.61 -10.10
C ILE A 160 -4.29 0.40 -8.85
N LEU A 161 -3.47 -0.64 -8.87
CA LEU A 161 -2.46 -0.92 -7.87
C LEU A 161 -1.26 -1.63 -8.49
N ASP A 162 -0.14 -1.57 -7.80
CA ASP A 162 1.02 -2.42 -8.05
C ASP A 162 1.16 -3.44 -6.90
N THR A 163 1.53 -4.67 -7.22
CA THR A 163 1.80 -5.72 -6.23
C THR A 163 3.09 -6.45 -6.57
N ASP A 164 3.70 -7.08 -5.58
CA ASP A 164 5.06 -7.57 -5.60
C ASP A 164 5.18 -9.09 -5.75
N ALA A 165 4.07 -9.83 -5.68
CA ALA A 165 4.08 -11.29 -5.73
C ALA A 165 2.91 -11.83 -6.55
N LYS A 166 3.13 -12.95 -7.27
CA LYS A 166 2.09 -13.63 -8.06
C LYS A 166 0.93 -14.09 -7.17
N SER A 167 1.23 -14.59 -5.98
CA SER A 167 0.22 -14.99 -4.99
C SER A 167 -0.70 -13.84 -4.59
N LYS A 168 -0.15 -12.63 -4.42
CA LYS A 168 -0.95 -11.41 -4.16
C LYS A 168 -1.73 -10.97 -5.40
N CYS A 169 -1.10 -11.03 -6.59
CA CYS A 169 -1.77 -10.74 -7.86
C CYS A 169 -3.02 -11.61 -8.04
N ASN A 170 -2.91 -12.91 -7.81
CA ASN A 170 -4.03 -13.85 -7.90
C ASN A 170 -5.17 -13.48 -6.93
N LYS A 171 -4.86 -13.00 -5.72
CA LYS A 171 -5.88 -12.51 -4.77
C LYS A 171 -6.65 -11.32 -5.33
N TYR A 172 -5.95 -10.35 -5.93
CA TYR A 172 -6.60 -9.18 -6.55
C TYR A 172 -7.42 -9.54 -7.78
N MET A 173 -6.93 -10.46 -8.64
CA MET A 173 -7.70 -10.97 -9.77
C MET A 173 -8.99 -11.68 -9.30
N HIS A 174 -8.93 -12.45 -8.21
CA HIS A 174 -10.12 -13.06 -7.61
C HIS A 174 -11.13 -12.04 -7.07
N LEU A 175 -10.70 -10.81 -6.81
CA LEU A 175 -11.57 -9.69 -6.43
C LEU A 175 -12.12 -8.91 -7.63
N GLY A 176 -11.81 -9.32 -8.86
CA GLY A 176 -12.31 -8.71 -10.08
C GLY A 176 -11.37 -7.69 -10.74
N MET A 177 -10.12 -7.63 -10.30
CA MET A 177 -9.10 -6.82 -11.00
C MET A 177 -8.48 -7.59 -12.16
N GLU A 178 -8.03 -6.87 -13.17
CA GLU A 178 -7.34 -7.41 -14.32
C GLU A 178 -5.82 -7.16 -14.22
N LEU A 179 -5.02 -8.14 -14.66
CA LEU A 179 -3.58 -8.01 -14.76
C LEU A 179 -3.24 -7.15 -16.00
N ALA A 180 -2.84 -5.91 -15.77
CA ALA A 180 -2.49 -4.96 -16.84
C ALA A 180 -1.05 -5.14 -17.36
N GLY A 181 -0.17 -5.77 -16.60
CA GLY A 181 1.21 -6.05 -16.98
C GLY A 181 2.06 -6.55 -15.83
N THR A 182 3.20 -7.14 -16.16
CA THR A 182 4.25 -7.58 -15.23
C THR A 182 5.54 -6.81 -15.48
N ARG A 183 6.37 -6.70 -14.45
CA ARG A 183 7.72 -6.10 -14.52
C ARG A 183 8.70 -7.08 -13.87
N ASP A 184 9.76 -7.41 -14.58
CA ASP A 184 10.87 -8.23 -14.10
C ASP A 184 11.97 -7.35 -13.44
#